data_89d14a255e8c71a35665e9bc57570abe
#
_entry.id   89d14a255e8c71a35665e9bc57570abe
#
_cell.length_a   1.000
_cell.length_b   1.000
_cell.length_c   1.000
_cell.angle_alpha   90.00
_cell.angle_beta   90.00
_cell.angle_gamma   90.00
#
_symmetry.space_group_name_H-M   'P 1'
#
loop_
_entity.id
_entity.type
_entity.pdbx_description
1 polymer ?
#
loop_
_entity_poly.entity_id
_entity_poly.type
_entity_poly.pdbx_seq_one_letter_code
_entity_poly.pdbx_strand_id
1 'polypeptide(L)'
;MDPQRTPHGNKVPRVEVYWHAVSYKTVAMALILLAALGFVSVYFVFPNVYAYVVRKFTEPGKPDPDPVASGQSKIKFVNLDGRVQVKKVNSVRWVDADFHTVLDKGDLIQTGPDGLARITFADSTAYVVKPETLVTVEENNVTHDSTMTAVHINTGQVDLSTASSPSSQARVSGEDFAANFRPNSHGSVKSDPKAGESEITLTNGSAEVRHGQESTEVGPFQRGTISGSGPIQKSDVLAPPELSEPRNLAPIVTENPKTQSIHFEWKPVPNAVTYTLRISTTTMFTKLVRQVPVSGTSADVTGLDAGDYFWDVIGTDAKKQTSAPSEPFKFALFAQGKAQEMALEISGTSLHGRVAEIVGRTEPGAALIINGQPVANITTDGNFRYFTEALEPGEHTIVIVGQNRRGGTAKKEVSIVVPK
;
A
#
# COMPACT_ATOMS: atom_id res chain seq x y z
N MET A 1 49.97 -40.72 89.70
CA MET A 1 49.14 -39.63 90.19
C MET A 1 48.99 -38.64 89.07
N ASP A 2 47.98 -38.67 88.56
CA ASP A 2 47.11 -37.91 87.66
C ASP A 2 47.78 -36.80 86.82
N PRO A 3 47.59 -36.88 85.49
CA PRO A 3 47.79 -35.71 84.66
C PRO A 3 46.44 -35.20 84.04
N GLN A 4 46.32 -33.97 84.17
CA GLN A 4 45.17 -33.18 83.71
C GLN A 4 44.96 -33.24 82.18
N ARG A 5 43.72 -33.42 81.77
CA ARG A 5 43.25 -33.26 80.43
C ARG A 5 43.10 -31.77 80.09
N THR A 6 43.73 -31.33 79.02
CA THR A 6 43.50 -30.00 78.39
C THR A 6 42.30 -30.09 77.43
N PRO A 7 41.43 -29.11 77.38
CA PRO A 7 40.30 -29.12 76.42
C PRO A 7 40.71 -28.67 75.04
N HIS A 8 40.14 -29.34 74.04
CA HIS A 8 40.30 -29.03 72.63
C HIS A 8 39.68 -27.66 72.31
N GLY A 9 40.54 -26.72 71.94
CA GLY A 9 40.14 -25.41 71.40
C GLY A 9 39.69 -25.55 69.95
N ASN A 10 38.44 -25.19 69.68
CA ASN A 10 37.91 -25.04 68.35
C ASN A 10 38.69 -23.93 67.61
N LYS A 11 39.39 -24.30 66.52
CA LYS A 11 40.02 -23.33 65.63
C LYS A 11 38.94 -22.65 64.78
N VAL A 12 38.63 -21.41 65.08
CA VAL A 12 37.79 -20.52 64.28
C VAL A 12 38.56 -20.15 62.99
N PRO A 13 38.01 -20.35 61.80
CA PRO A 13 38.73 -19.97 60.59
C PRO A 13 38.85 -18.43 60.53
N ARG A 14 40.09 -17.99 60.42
CA ARG A 14 40.40 -16.56 60.29
C ARG A 14 40.17 -16.15 58.86
N VAL A 15 39.14 -15.33 58.61
CA VAL A 15 38.88 -14.70 57.29
C VAL A 15 39.76 -13.45 57.21
N GLU A 16 40.76 -13.46 56.37
CA GLU A 16 41.55 -12.29 56.06
C GLU A 16 40.90 -11.51 54.94
N VAL A 17 40.38 -10.33 55.25
CA VAL A 17 39.80 -9.42 54.27
C VAL A 17 40.86 -8.47 53.79
N TYR A 18 41.30 -8.63 52.53
CA TYR A 18 42.24 -7.71 51.92
C TYR A 18 41.50 -6.51 51.32
N TRP A 19 41.71 -5.34 51.85
CA TRP A 19 41.19 -4.09 51.29
C TRP A 19 42.26 -3.50 50.36
N HIS A 20 41.94 -3.48 49.05
CA HIS A 20 42.71 -2.72 48.10
C HIS A 20 42.19 -1.28 48.01
N ALA A 21 42.94 -0.33 48.53
CA ALA A 21 42.65 1.09 48.35
C ALA A 21 42.94 1.49 46.90
N VAL A 22 41.93 1.60 46.07
CA VAL A 22 42.07 2.08 44.68
C VAL A 22 42.19 3.60 44.72
N SER A 23 43.33 4.11 44.20
CA SER A 23 43.54 5.56 44.08
C SER A 23 42.52 6.20 43.17
N TYR A 24 42.02 7.40 43.52
CA TYR A 24 41.07 8.15 42.67
C TYR A 24 41.64 8.36 41.25
N LYS A 25 42.98 8.43 41.08
CA LYS A 25 43.64 8.51 39.78
C LYS A 25 43.45 7.25 38.94
N THR A 26 43.45 6.07 39.58
CA THR A 26 43.20 4.79 38.89
C THR A 26 41.77 4.65 38.46
N VAL A 27 40.80 5.11 39.26
CA VAL A 27 39.36 5.14 38.92
C VAL A 27 39.12 6.13 37.79
N ALA A 28 39.72 7.33 37.84
CA ALA A 28 39.61 8.33 36.80
C ALA A 28 40.20 7.82 35.47
N MET A 29 41.35 7.15 35.50
CA MET A 29 41.99 6.58 34.32
C MET A 29 41.15 5.43 33.70
N ALA A 30 40.53 4.58 34.53
CA ALA A 30 39.66 3.52 34.09
C ALA A 30 38.35 4.08 33.43
N LEU A 31 37.80 5.16 33.97
CA LEU A 31 36.63 5.85 33.40
C LEU A 31 36.95 6.49 32.05
N ILE A 32 38.14 7.12 31.92
CA ILE A 32 38.60 7.69 30.64
C ILE A 32 38.80 6.58 29.61
N LEU A 33 39.34 5.44 29.99
CA LEU A 33 39.57 4.31 29.11
C LEU A 33 38.25 3.66 28.66
N LEU A 34 37.29 3.55 29.57
CA LEU A 34 35.90 3.10 29.24
C LEU A 34 35.21 4.07 28.29
N ALA A 35 35.34 5.37 28.52
CA ALA A 35 34.79 6.39 27.62
C ALA A 35 35.42 6.35 26.23
N ALA A 36 36.72 6.17 26.15
CA ALA A 36 37.46 6.01 24.87
C ALA A 36 37.03 4.74 24.13
N LEU A 37 36.91 3.61 24.84
CA LEU A 37 36.38 2.36 24.27
C LEU A 37 34.95 2.50 23.78
N GLY A 38 34.09 3.19 24.54
CA GLY A 38 32.72 3.53 24.13
C GLY A 38 32.67 4.37 22.84
N PHE A 39 33.57 5.37 22.75
CA PHE A 39 33.68 6.23 21.58
C PHE A 39 34.18 5.47 20.33
N VAL A 40 35.11 4.55 20.48
CA VAL A 40 35.60 3.66 19.43
C VAL A 40 34.51 2.68 19.02
N SER A 41 33.73 2.14 19.96
CA SER A 41 32.59 1.26 19.68
C SER A 41 31.50 1.98 18.85
N VAL A 42 31.17 3.23 19.20
CA VAL A 42 30.22 4.05 18.44
C VAL A 42 30.72 4.31 17.01
N TYR A 43 32.03 4.51 16.83
CA TYR A 43 32.64 4.65 15.49
C TYR A 43 32.39 3.44 14.60
N PHE A 44 32.53 2.21 15.11
CA PHE A 44 32.38 0.98 14.31
C PHE A 44 30.94 0.53 14.17
N VAL A 45 30.10 0.71 15.19
CA VAL A 45 28.72 0.23 15.21
C VAL A 45 27.76 1.27 14.63
N PHE A 46 28.00 2.55 14.87
CA PHE A 46 27.13 3.67 14.46
C PHE A 46 27.95 4.81 13.82
N PRO A 47 28.54 4.60 12.63
CA PRO A 47 29.42 5.61 12.00
C PRO A 47 28.71 6.95 11.76
N ASN A 48 27.42 6.95 11.49
CA ASN A 48 26.63 8.17 11.27
C ASN A 48 26.44 8.99 12.57
N VAL A 49 26.26 8.31 13.71
CA VAL A 49 26.17 8.95 15.04
C VAL A 49 27.50 9.52 15.45
N TYR A 50 28.58 8.78 15.19
CA TYR A 50 29.94 9.25 15.43
C TYR A 50 30.23 10.53 14.63
N ALA A 51 29.97 10.54 13.32
CA ALA A 51 30.17 11.70 12.46
C ALA A 51 29.36 12.92 12.94
N TYR A 52 28.10 12.72 13.38
CA TYR A 52 27.26 13.76 13.96
C TYR A 52 27.87 14.37 15.23
N VAL A 53 28.29 13.53 16.17
CA VAL A 53 28.86 13.98 17.44
C VAL A 53 30.17 14.73 17.22
N VAL A 54 31.08 14.18 16.40
CA VAL A 54 32.37 14.82 16.10
C VAL A 54 32.16 16.19 15.47
N ARG A 55 31.26 16.31 14.50
CA ARG A 55 30.95 17.55 13.80
C ARG A 55 30.40 18.63 14.74
N LYS A 56 29.54 18.26 15.69
CA LYS A 56 28.97 19.19 16.68
C LYS A 56 30.04 19.79 17.59
N PHE A 57 31.14 19.07 17.82
CA PHE A 57 32.29 19.56 18.61
C PHE A 57 33.32 20.31 17.77
N THR A 58 33.49 19.95 16.48
CA THR A 58 34.54 20.55 15.62
C THR A 58 34.04 21.79 14.87
N GLU A 59 32.73 21.90 14.64
CA GLU A 59 32.11 23.03 13.90
C GLU A 59 30.90 23.60 14.65
N PRO A 60 31.08 24.16 15.86
CA PRO A 60 29.96 24.71 16.63
C PRO A 60 29.39 25.94 15.90
N GLY A 61 28.11 25.88 15.54
CA GLY A 61 27.37 26.99 14.92
C GLY A 61 27.08 26.84 13.43
N LYS A 62 27.53 25.78 12.75
CA LYS A 62 26.95 25.44 11.46
C LYS A 62 25.62 24.71 11.68
N PRO A 63 24.54 25.10 10.93
CA PRO A 63 23.30 24.32 10.97
C PRO A 63 23.60 22.87 10.62
N ASP A 64 22.99 21.95 11.37
CA ASP A 64 23.07 20.52 11.05
C ASP A 64 22.65 20.33 9.58
N PRO A 65 23.37 19.54 8.79
CA PRO A 65 22.84 19.16 7.48
C PRO A 65 21.51 18.50 7.73
N ASP A 66 20.47 19.05 7.14
CA ASP A 66 19.12 18.50 7.26
C ASP A 66 19.20 16.98 7.13
N PRO A 67 18.69 16.19 8.09
CA PRO A 67 18.64 14.73 7.97
C PRO A 67 17.78 14.29 6.77
N VAL A 68 17.06 15.23 6.16
CA VAL A 68 16.29 15.07 4.92
C VAL A 68 17.18 15.07 3.66
N ALA A 69 18.41 15.63 3.73
CA ALA A 69 19.31 15.68 2.56
C ALA A 69 20.00 14.34 2.21
N SER A 70 19.94 13.33 3.07
CA SER A 70 20.49 11.99 2.79
C SER A 70 19.45 10.90 2.60
N GLY A 71 18.17 11.18 2.79
CA GLY A 71 17.05 10.34 2.41
C GLY A 71 16.53 10.77 1.04
N GLN A 72 17.24 10.47 -0.06
CA GLN A 72 16.59 10.47 -1.36
C GLN A 72 15.34 9.62 -1.23
N SER A 73 14.19 10.26 -1.23
CA SER A 73 12.89 9.60 -1.21
C SER A 73 12.81 8.72 -2.45
N LYS A 74 13.03 7.42 -2.26
CA LYS A 74 13.19 6.49 -3.36
C LYS A 74 11.82 6.22 -3.97
N ILE A 75 11.67 6.46 -5.25
CA ILE A 75 10.51 6.02 -6.01
C ILE A 75 10.64 4.51 -6.19
N LYS A 76 9.55 3.78 -5.91
CA LYS A 76 9.55 2.31 -5.92
C LYS A 76 8.37 1.78 -6.73
N PHE A 77 8.59 0.63 -7.34
CA PHE A 77 7.51 -0.18 -7.86
C PHE A 77 6.78 -0.87 -6.70
N VAL A 78 5.47 -0.66 -6.61
CA VAL A 78 4.59 -1.32 -5.63
C VAL A 78 3.71 -2.39 -6.27
N ASN A 79 3.55 -2.32 -7.60
CA ASN A 79 2.96 -3.39 -8.39
C ASN A 79 3.57 -3.42 -9.79
N LEU A 80 3.80 -4.63 -10.30
CA LEU A 80 4.32 -4.90 -11.64
C LEU A 80 3.55 -6.08 -12.22
N ASP A 81 3.06 -5.94 -13.45
CA ASP A 81 2.42 -7.01 -14.20
C ASP A 81 2.84 -6.94 -15.67
N GLY A 82 2.97 -8.08 -16.31
CA GLY A 82 3.45 -8.18 -17.69
C GLY A 82 4.86 -7.63 -17.88
N ARG A 83 5.16 -7.16 -19.10
CA ARG A 83 6.48 -6.66 -19.45
C ARG A 83 6.65 -5.19 -19.07
N VAL A 84 7.53 -4.92 -18.12
CA VAL A 84 7.91 -3.57 -17.69
C VAL A 84 9.43 -3.46 -17.71
N GLN A 85 9.95 -2.43 -18.37
CA GLN A 85 11.38 -2.18 -18.50
C GLN A 85 11.74 -0.78 -18.01
N VAL A 86 12.95 -0.66 -17.48
CA VAL A 86 13.51 0.60 -17.01
C VAL A 86 14.82 0.86 -17.75
N LYS A 87 15.03 2.11 -18.16
CA LYS A 87 16.33 2.59 -18.62
C LYS A 87 16.79 3.69 -17.68
N LYS A 88 17.87 3.44 -16.98
CA LYS A 88 18.50 4.43 -16.08
C LYS A 88 19.07 5.59 -16.87
N VAL A 89 19.01 6.79 -16.32
CA VAL A 89 19.50 8.03 -16.95
C VAL A 89 20.94 7.92 -17.47
N ASN A 90 21.79 7.17 -16.75
CA ASN A 90 23.19 6.96 -17.09
C ASN A 90 23.45 5.64 -17.86
N SER A 91 22.42 5.03 -18.45
CA SER A 91 22.48 3.77 -19.15
C SER A 91 21.85 3.85 -20.55
N VAL A 92 22.41 3.14 -21.49
CA VAL A 92 21.80 2.95 -22.82
C VAL A 92 20.97 1.67 -22.89
N ARG A 93 21.02 0.82 -21.87
CA ARG A 93 20.34 -0.48 -21.86
C ARG A 93 19.01 -0.41 -21.11
N TRP A 94 18.00 -1.08 -21.67
CA TRP A 94 16.77 -1.42 -21.01
C TRP A 94 16.98 -2.68 -20.16
N VAL A 95 16.48 -2.67 -18.94
CA VAL A 95 16.47 -3.81 -18.01
C VAL A 95 15.05 -4.06 -17.55
N ASP A 96 14.70 -5.30 -17.32
CA ASP A 96 13.39 -5.64 -16.79
C ASP A 96 13.27 -5.09 -15.36
N ALA A 97 12.13 -4.48 -15.07
CA ALA A 97 11.84 -3.91 -13.76
C ALA A 97 11.50 -4.99 -12.75
N ASP A 98 11.93 -4.81 -11.51
CA ASP A 98 11.55 -5.62 -10.35
C ASP A 98 11.19 -4.73 -9.14
N PHE A 99 10.73 -5.34 -8.06
CA PHE A 99 10.37 -4.61 -6.83
C PHE A 99 11.58 -4.01 -6.08
N HIS A 100 12.81 -4.38 -6.44
CA HIS A 100 14.05 -3.84 -5.91
C HIS A 100 14.58 -2.67 -6.75
N THR A 101 14.03 -2.51 -7.95
CA THR A 101 14.40 -1.42 -8.86
C THR A 101 13.97 -0.08 -8.26
N VAL A 102 14.94 0.75 -7.95
CA VAL A 102 14.75 2.13 -7.48
C VAL A 102 14.81 3.06 -8.68
N LEU A 103 13.87 3.99 -8.74
CA LEU A 103 13.81 5.00 -9.80
C LEU A 103 14.36 6.33 -9.31
N ASP A 104 15.12 6.97 -10.18
CA ASP A 104 15.70 8.29 -9.98
C ASP A 104 15.21 9.27 -11.06
N LYS A 105 15.42 10.56 -10.83
CA LYS A 105 15.14 11.59 -11.83
C LYS A 105 15.90 11.31 -13.14
N GLY A 106 15.20 11.35 -14.26
CA GLY A 106 15.71 11.07 -15.59
C GLY A 106 15.60 9.61 -16.04
N ASP A 107 15.16 8.70 -15.17
CA ASP A 107 14.92 7.32 -15.57
C ASP A 107 13.67 7.20 -16.44
N LEU A 108 13.72 6.32 -17.42
CA LEU A 108 12.59 5.99 -18.27
C LEU A 108 11.97 4.66 -17.86
N ILE A 109 10.64 4.60 -17.93
CA ILE A 109 9.85 3.40 -17.71
C ILE A 109 9.08 3.12 -18.99
N GLN A 110 9.18 1.90 -19.50
CA GLN A 110 8.43 1.44 -20.66
C GLN A 110 7.62 0.20 -20.31
N THR A 111 6.34 0.21 -20.66
CA THR A 111 5.44 -0.94 -20.54
C THR A 111 5.14 -1.53 -21.91
N GLY A 112 5.11 -2.86 -21.98
CA GLY A 112 4.66 -3.61 -23.17
C GLY A 112 3.13 -3.63 -23.29
N PRO A 113 2.58 -4.32 -24.31
CA PRO A 113 1.13 -4.42 -24.53
C PRO A 113 0.37 -5.05 -23.35
N ASP A 114 1.03 -5.93 -22.60
CA ASP A 114 0.53 -6.58 -21.39
C ASP A 114 1.13 -5.98 -20.11
N GLY A 115 2.00 -4.96 -20.26
CA GLY A 115 2.76 -4.36 -19.17
C GLY A 115 1.94 -3.33 -18.40
N LEU A 116 2.05 -3.36 -17.08
CA LEU A 116 1.45 -2.38 -16.20
C LEU A 116 2.31 -2.22 -14.95
N ALA A 117 2.58 -0.99 -14.56
CA ALA A 117 3.39 -0.70 -13.39
C ALA A 117 2.74 0.34 -12.50
N ARG A 118 2.73 0.09 -11.17
CA ARG A 118 2.41 1.12 -10.19
C ARG A 118 3.68 1.54 -9.49
N ILE A 119 4.00 2.83 -9.58
CA ILE A 119 5.10 3.47 -8.85
C ILE A 119 4.54 4.37 -7.78
N THR A 120 5.24 4.45 -6.66
CA THR A 120 4.86 5.32 -5.54
C THR A 120 6.04 6.18 -5.14
N PHE A 121 5.75 7.45 -4.96
CA PHE A 121 6.67 8.46 -4.44
C PHE A 121 6.61 8.52 -2.92
N ALA A 122 7.52 9.25 -2.31
CA ALA A 122 7.66 9.31 -0.86
C ALA A 122 6.47 9.94 -0.13
N ASP A 123 5.77 10.85 -0.78
CA ASP A 123 4.57 11.50 -0.26
C ASP A 123 3.31 10.64 -0.38
N SER A 124 3.44 9.40 -0.87
CA SER A 124 2.36 8.49 -1.22
C SER A 124 1.61 8.82 -2.50
N THR A 125 2.06 9.81 -3.27
CA THR A 125 1.56 10.02 -4.64
C THR A 125 1.90 8.77 -5.47
N ALA A 126 0.90 8.22 -6.13
CA ALA A 126 1.04 7.01 -6.94
C ALA A 126 0.72 7.29 -8.41
N TYR A 127 1.52 6.73 -9.29
CA TYR A 127 1.28 6.73 -10.73
C TYR A 127 1.15 5.27 -11.22
N VAL A 128 0.14 5.01 -12.03
CA VAL A 128 -0.07 3.73 -12.71
C VAL A 128 0.24 3.90 -14.19
N VAL A 129 1.37 3.39 -14.61
CA VAL A 129 1.81 3.39 -16.02
C VAL A 129 1.07 2.26 -16.74
N LYS A 130 0.17 2.61 -17.66
CA LYS A 130 -0.69 1.68 -18.42
C LYS A 130 0.09 0.94 -19.50
N PRO A 131 -0.52 -0.07 -20.16
CA PRO A 131 0.11 -0.73 -21.32
C PRO A 131 0.54 0.24 -22.42
N GLU A 132 1.58 -0.14 -23.17
CA GLU A 132 2.12 0.61 -24.33
C GLU A 132 2.50 2.06 -24.01
N THR A 133 3.02 2.29 -22.82
CA THR A 133 3.34 3.62 -22.29
C THR A 133 4.84 3.79 -22.09
N LEU A 134 5.34 4.97 -22.44
CA LEU A 134 6.69 5.42 -22.14
C LEU A 134 6.61 6.69 -21.29
N VAL A 135 7.22 6.65 -20.12
CA VAL A 135 7.30 7.81 -19.22
C VAL A 135 8.73 8.05 -18.75
N THR A 136 9.02 9.29 -18.43
CA THR A 136 10.27 9.73 -17.80
C THR A 136 9.98 10.29 -16.41
N VAL A 137 10.75 9.93 -15.40
CA VAL A 137 10.68 10.56 -14.08
C VAL A 137 11.31 11.95 -14.17
N GLU A 138 10.51 13.02 -14.04
CA GLU A 138 11.01 14.39 -14.12
C GLU A 138 11.46 14.94 -12.79
N GLU A 139 10.71 14.70 -11.73
CA GLU A 139 10.98 15.31 -10.44
C GLU A 139 10.52 14.43 -9.27
N ASN A 140 11.34 14.41 -8.22
CA ASN A 140 11.06 13.80 -6.94
C ASN A 140 11.77 14.62 -5.85
N ASN A 141 11.27 15.82 -5.64
CA ASN A 141 11.83 16.75 -4.66
C ASN A 141 11.01 16.70 -3.38
N VAL A 142 11.66 16.31 -2.30
CA VAL A 142 11.10 16.35 -0.95
C VAL A 142 11.88 17.38 -0.16
N THR A 143 11.23 18.47 0.20
CA THR A 143 11.76 19.49 1.11
C THR A 143 11.00 19.44 2.44
N HIS A 144 11.43 20.21 3.43
CA HIS A 144 10.75 20.26 4.73
C HIS A 144 9.31 20.76 4.62
N ASP A 145 9.03 21.66 3.67
CA ASP A 145 7.74 22.36 3.55
C ASP A 145 6.90 21.89 2.35
N SER A 146 7.48 21.18 1.38
CA SER A 146 6.76 20.74 0.18
C SER A 146 7.37 19.50 -0.46
N THR A 147 6.50 18.71 -1.06
CA THR A 147 6.90 17.60 -1.92
C THR A 147 6.41 17.87 -3.33
N MET A 148 7.28 17.75 -4.32
CA MET A 148 6.94 17.84 -5.73
C MET A 148 7.32 16.58 -6.46
N THR A 149 6.33 15.95 -7.07
CA THR A 149 6.50 14.74 -7.88
C THR A 149 6.11 15.05 -9.31
N ALA A 150 6.90 14.64 -10.28
CA ALA A 150 6.58 14.88 -11.69
C ALA A 150 7.02 13.72 -12.58
N VAL A 151 6.18 13.40 -13.54
CA VAL A 151 6.47 12.46 -14.62
C VAL A 151 6.16 13.11 -15.97
N HIS A 152 7.00 12.83 -16.94
CA HIS A 152 6.77 13.21 -18.33
C HIS A 152 6.23 12.01 -19.11
N ILE A 153 5.07 12.18 -19.74
CA ILE A 153 4.50 11.15 -20.60
C ILE A 153 4.95 11.39 -22.04
N ASN A 154 5.80 10.48 -22.51
CA ASN A 154 6.28 10.53 -23.90
C ASN A 154 5.23 9.98 -24.86
N THR A 155 4.52 8.92 -24.47
CA THR A 155 3.36 8.35 -25.17
C THR A 155 2.61 7.38 -24.26
N GLY A 156 1.32 7.15 -24.50
CA GLY A 156 0.49 6.20 -23.80
C GLY A 156 -0.40 6.84 -22.74
N GLN A 157 -0.56 6.19 -21.58
CA GLN A 157 -1.47 6.64 -20.53
C GLN A 157 -0.89 6.39 -19.13
N VAL A 158 -1.09 7.37 -18.26
CA VAL A 158 -0.75 7.29 -16.84
C VAL A 158 -1.97 7.71 -16.02
N ASP A 159 -2.40 6.85 -15.09
CA ASP A 159 -3.36 7.23 -14.06
C ASP A 159 -2.58 7.70 -12.82
N LEU A 160 -3.12 8.67 -12.10
CA LEU A 160 -2.48 9.15 -10.89
C LEU A 160 -3.46 9.33 -9.74
N SER A 161 -2.91 9.17 -8.54
CA SER A 161 -3.56 9.46 -7.28
C SER A 161 -2.60 10.29 -6.44
N THR A 162 -2.95 11.55 -6.18
CA THR A 162 -2.08 12.45 -5.42
C THR A 162 -2.25 12.26 -3.92
N ALA A 163 -1.20 12.56 -3.17
CA ALA A 163 -1.23 12.59 -1.72
C ALA A 163 -2.28 13.57 -1.18
N SER A 164 -2.73 13.32 0.05
CA SER A 164 -3.69 14.19 0.73
C SER A 164 -3.06 15.44 1.37
N SER A 165 -1.73 15.46 1.50
CA SER A 165 -1.02 16.59 2.13
C SER A 165 -1.14 17.86 1.30
N PRO A 166 -1.54 19.01 1.89
CA PRO A 166 -1.62 20.27 1.19
C PRO A 166 -0.29 20.75 0.60
N SER A 167 0.83 20.26 1.12
CA SER A 167 2.17 20.57 0.66
C SER A 167 2.65 19.71 -0.50
N SER A 168 1.89 18.67 -0.88
CA SER A 168 2.20 17.79 -2.00
C SER A 168 1.67 18.35 -3.31
N GLN A 169 2.54 18.41 -4.31
CA GLN A 169 2.21 18.80 -5.68
C GLN A 169 2.60 17.68 -6.63
N ALA A 170 1.71 17.33 -7.52
CA ALA A 170 1.95 16.32 -8.54
C ALA A 170 1.77 16.93 -9.94
N ARG A 171 2.68 16.60 -10.84
CA ARG A 171 2.64 17.06 -12.22
C ARG A 171 2.73 15.89 -13.19
N VAL A 172 1.97 15.97 -14.26
CA VAL A 172 2.19 15.20 -15.47
C VAL A 172 2.39 16.17 -16.62
N SER A 173 3.52 16.07 -17.30
CA SER A 173 3.83 16.86 -18.49
C SER A 173 3.82 15.96 -19.74
N GLY A 174 3.58 16.54 -20.88
CA GLY A 174 3.78 15.98 -22.21
C GLY A 174 4.64 16.91 -23.05
N GLU A 175 4.68 16.70 -24.36
CA GLU A 175 5.51 17.49 -25.27
C GLU A 175 5.10 18.98 -25.27
N ASP A 176 3.79 19.26 -25.22
CA ASP A 176 3.22 20.60 -25.37
C ASP A 176 2.24 21.02 -24.26
N PHE A 177 2.09 20.17 -23.22
CA PHE A 177 1.22 20.47 -22.08
C PHE A 177 1.87 20.17 -20.73
N ALA A 178 1.33 20.77 -19.68
CA ALA A 178 1.61 20.44 -18.30
C ALA A 178 0.31 20.47 -17.47
N ALA A 179 0.02 19.39 -16.76
CA ALA A 179 -1.09 19.27 -15.83
C ALA A 179 -0.57 19.21 -14.40
N ASN A 180 -0.88 20.24 -13.59
CA ASN A 180 -0.54 20.34 -12.18
C ASN A 180 -1.76 19.93 -11.36
N PHE A 181 -1.66 18.80 -10.68
CA PHE A 181 -2.74 18.21 -9.86
C PHE A 181 -2.67 18.73 -8.44
N ARG A 182 -3.82 19.07 -7.88
CA ARG A 182 -3.95 19.45 -6.46
C ARG A 182 -3.93 18.22 -5.57
N PRO A 183 -3.70 18.37 -4.25
CA PRO A 183 -3.86 17.26 -3.30
C PRO A 183 -5.25 16.59 -3.38
N ASN A 184 -5.34 15.32 -3.05
CA ASN A 184 -6.57 14.50 -3.14
C ASN A 184 -7.17 14.45 -4.55
N SER A 185 -6.36 14.51 -5.59
CA SER A 185 -6.85 14.38 -6.97
C SER A 185 -6.61 12.97 -7.50
N HIS A 186 -7.61 12.48 -8.23
CA HIS A 186 -7.50 11.22 -8.98
C HIS A 186 -7.82 11.51 -10.43
N GLY A 187 -6.97 11.05 -11.32
CA GLY A 187 -7.15 11.33 -12.74
C GLY A 187 -6.30 10.46 -13.64
N SER A 188 -6.48 10.66 -14.92
CA SER A 188 -5.76 9.98 -15.99
C SER A 188 -5.25 10.99 -17.00
N VAL A 189 -4.03 10.81 -17.45
CA VAL A 189 -3.42 11.57 -18.54
C VAL A 189 -3.05 10.61 -19.64
N LYS A 190 -3.58 10.86 -20.83
CA LYS A 190 -3.25 10.13 -22.06
C LYS A 190 -2.58 11.09 -23.04
N SER A 191 -1.52 10.62 -23.71
CA SER A 191 -0.84 11.38 -24.74
C SER A 191 -0.55 10.50 -25.94
N ASP A 192 -0.96 10.94 -27.10
CA ASP A 192 -0.60 10.37 -28.40
C ASP A 192 0.07 11.44 -29.27
N PRO A 193 1.39 11.57 -29.18
CA PRO A 193 2.13 12.57 -29.96
C PRO A 193 2.02 12.38 -31.48
N LYS A 194 1.73 11.14 -31.93
CA LYS A 194 1.55 10.85 -33.36
C LYS A 194 0.22 11.41 -33.90
N ALA A 195 -0.82 11.35 -33.09
CA ALA A 195 -2.11 11.97 -33.39
C ALA A 195 -2.12 13.47 -33.06
N GLY A 196 -1.15 13.95 -32.27
CA GLY A 196 -1.15 15.32 -31.73
C GLY A 196 -2.27 15.54 -30.73
N GLU A 197 -2.66 14.49 -29.99
CA GLU A 197 -3.78 14.52 -29.06
C GLU A 197 -3.34 14.19 -27.64
N SER A 198 -3.83 14.97 -26.68
CA SER A 198 -3.65 14.69 -25.26
C SER A 198 -4.97 14.88 -24.52
N GLU A 199 -5.26 13.99 -23.57
CA GLU A 199 -6.45 14.01 -22.75
C GLU A 199 -6.08 13.98 -21.27
N ILE A 200 -6.64 14.89 -20.48
CA ILE A 200 -6.51 14.94 -19.04
C ILE A 200 -7.91 14.78 -18.44
N THR A 201 -8.19 13.67 -17.78
CA THR A 201 -9.49 13.36 -17.19
C THR A 201 -9.37 13.26 -15.68
N LEU A 202 -10.24 13.93 -14.93
CA LEU A 202 -10.31 13.84 -13.48
C LEU A 202 -11.58 13.12 -13.03
N THR A 203 -11.42 12.22 -12.05
CA THR A 203 -12.52 11.59 -11.33
C THR A 203 -12.75 12.22 -9.97
N ASN A 204 -11.71 12.83 -9.39
CA ASN A 204 -11.78 13.55 -8.12
C ASN A 204 -10.73 14.66 -8.08
N GLY A 205 -10.98 15.70 -7.29
CA GLY A 205 -10.08 16.84 -7.16
C GLY A 205 -10.03 17.77 -8.36
N SER A 206 -8.92 18.43 -8.59
CA SER A 206 -8.74 19.34 -9.74
C SER A 206 -7.29 19.39 -10.22
N ALA A 207 -7.12 19.78 -11.47
CA ALA A 207 -5.82 20.04 -12.08
C ALA A 207 -5.83 21.33 -12.91
N GLU A 208 -4.76 22.10 -12.80
CA GLU A 208 -4.48 23.20 -13.70
C GLU A 208 -3.72 22.66 -14.93
N VAL A 209 -4.37 22.69 -16.08
CA VAL A 209 -3.80 22.25 -17.36
C VAL A 209 -3.34 23.46 -18.15
N ARG A 210 -2.07 23.44 -18.57
CA ARG A 210 -1.45 24.49 -19.37
C ARG A 210 -1.06 23.96 -20.74
N HIS A 211 -1.38 24.71 -21.78
CA HIS A 211 -0.98 24.44 -23.14
C HIS A 211 -0.61 25.78 -23.82
N GLY A 212 0.66 25.94 -24.17
CA GLY A 212 1.20 27.23 -24.64
C GLY A 212 1.00 28.34 -23.60
N GLN A 213 0.26 29.38 -23.97
CA GLN A 213 -0.09 30.50 -23.07
C GLN A 213 -1.45 30.30 -22.37
N GLU A 214 -2.20 29.29 -22.73
CA GLU A 214 -3.51 28.99 -22.13
C GLU A 214 -3.36 28.18 -20.85
N SER A 215 -4.19 28.52 -19.85
CA SER A 215 -4.32 27.75 -18.62
C SER A 215 -5.81 27.53 -18.31
N THR A 216 -6.19 26.30 -18.08
CA THR A 216 -7.57 25.91 -17.79
C THR A 216 -7.62 24.97 -16.59
N GLU A 217 -8.53 25.22 -15.66
CA GLU A 217 -8.77 24.30 -14.55
C GLU A 217 -9.75 23.20 -14.99
N VAL A 218 -9.36 21.93 -14.83
CA VAL A 218 -10.17 20.74 -15.03
C VAL A 218 -10.59 20.24 -13.65
N GLY A 219 -11.90 20.16 -13.40
CA GLY A 219 -12.48 19.72 -12.14
C GLY A 219 -12.89 18.23 -12.15
N PRO A 220 -13.56 17.77 -11.06
CA PRO A 220 -14.01 16.39 -10.97
C PRO A 220 -15.03 16.07 -12.06
N PHE A 221 -14.93 14.86 -12.60
CA PHE A 221 -15.74 14.37 -13.73
C PHE A 221 -15.68 15.27 -14.98
N GLN A 222 -14.51 15.88 -15.18
CA GLN A 222 -14.23 16.67 -16.39
C GLN A 222 -13.03 16.10 -17.14
N ARG A 223 -13.04 16.34 -18.45
CA ARG A 223 -11.93 16.06 -19.36
C ARG A 223 -11.51 17.33 -20.05
N GLY A 224 -10.21 17.60 -20.02
CA GLY A 224 -9.54 18.56 -20.90
C GLY A 224 -8.91 17.80 -22.07
N THR A 225 -9.26 18.18 -23.30
CA THR A 225 -8.69 17.62 -24.53
C THR A 225 -7.88 18.69 -25.23
N ILE A 226 -6.67 18.35 -25.64
CA ILE A 226 -5.74 19.18 -26.41
C ILE A 226 -5.55 18.49 -27.76
N SER A 227 -5.75 19.23 -28.86
CA SER A 227 -5.55 18.71 -30.20
C SER A 227 -4.69 19.71 -31.00
N GLY A 228 -3.46 19.28 -31.28
CA GLY A 228 -2.45 20.13 -31.93
C GLY A 228 -2.22 21.43 -31.16
N SER A 229 -2.17 22.57 -31.87
CA SER A 229 -2.02 23.92 -31.30
C SER A 229 -3.35 24.59 -30.91
N GLY A 230 -4.46 23.83 -30.92
CA GLY A 230 -5.78 24.35 -30.59
C GLY A 230 -5.97 24.63 -29.09
N PRO A 231 -7.08 25.31 -28.72
CA PRO A 231 -7.36 25.58 -27.32
C PRO A 231 -7.73 24.30 -26.55
N ILE A 232 -7.58 24.36 -25.22
CA ILE A 232 -7.99 23.29 -24.34
C ILE A 232 -9.53 23.19 -24.35
N GLN A 233 -10.07 22.07 -24.86
CA GLN A 233 -11.50 21.79 -24.85
C GLN A 233 -11.93 21.06 -23.60
N LYS A 234 -12.87 21.62 -22.83
CA LYS A 234 -13.46 20.98 -21.67
C LYS A 234 -14.76 20.25 -22.02
N SER A 235 -14.91 19.05 -21.50
CA SER A 235 -16.17 18.29 -21.54
C SER A 235 -16.40 17.57 -20.24
N ASP A 236 -17.67 17.37 -19.87
CA ASP A 236 -18.01 16.51 -18.74
C ASP A 236 -17.89 15.04 -19.15
N VAL A 237 -17.45 14.20 -18.21
CA VAL A 237 -17.36 12.75 -18.38
C VAL A 237 -18.25 12.06 -17.36
N LEU A 238 -18.64 10.82 -17.66
CA LEU A 238 -19.42 10.02 -16.72
C LEU A 238 -18.65 9.78 -15.43
N ALA A 239 -19.33 9.86 -14.29
CA ALA A 239 -18.81 9.36 -13.03
C ALA A 239 -18.58 7.83 -13.11
N PRO A 240 -17.57 7.28 -12.42
CA PRO A 240 -17.40 5.84 -12.30
C PRO A 240 -18.61 5.24 -11.56
N PRO A 241 -19.08 4.03 -11.94
CA PRO A 241 -20.13 3.33 -11.22
C PRO A 241 -19.75 3.02 -9.77
N GLU A 242 -20.70 3.07 -8.85
CA GLU A 242 -20.52 2.66 -7.48
C GLU A 242 -21.02 1.21 -7.31
N LEU A 243 -20.12 0.31 -6.91
CA LEU A 243 -20.41 -1.11 -6.79
C LEU A 243 -21.24 -1.43 -5.55
N SER A 244 -22.15 -2.40 -5.64
CA SER A 244 -23.02 -2.84 -4.54
C SER A 244 -22.79 -4.29 -4.17
N GLU A 245 -23.00 -5.23 -5.08
CA GLU A 245 -22.89 -6.69 -4.85
C GLU A 245 -22.09 -7.37 -5.99
N PRO A 246 -21.22 -8.35 -5.67
CA PRO A 246 -20.82 -8.81 -4.34
C PRO A 246 -20.04 -7.73 -3.60
N ARG A 247 -20.26 -7.58 -2.30
CA ARG A 247 -19.53 -6.60 -1.47
C ARG A 247 -18.04 -6.84 -1.53
N ASN A 248 -17.26 -5.80 -1.28
CA ASN A 248 -15.82 -5.93 -1.22
C ASN A 248 -15.40 -6.95 -0.15
N LEU A 249 -14.50 -7.87 -0.53
CA LEU A 249 -14.01 -8.99 0.26
C LEU A 249 -15.07 -10.08 0.55
N ALA A 250 -16.19 -10.12 -0.16
CA ALA A 250 -17.21 -11.11 0.07
C ALA A 250 -16.71 -12.54 -0.20
N PRO A 251 -16.88 -13.49 0.72
CA PRO A 251 -16.70 -14.91 0.46
C PRO A 251 -18.01 -15.49 -0.08
N ILE A 252 -17.93 -16.18 -1.21
CA ILE A 252 -19.06 -16.90 -1.83
C ILE A 252 -18.76 -18.39 -1.75
N VAL A 253 -19.60 -19.13 -1.01
CA VAL A 253 -19.46 -20.57 -0.82
C VAL A 253 -20.54 -21.28 -1.63
N THR A 254 -20.15 -22.26 -2.43
CA THR A 254 -21.07 -23.00 -3.28
C THR A 254 -20.64 -24.46 -3.44
N GLU A 255 -21.60 -25.36 -3.69
CA GLU A 255 -21.30 -26.77 -3.99
C GLU A 255 -20.47 -26.92 -5.27
N ASN A 256 -20.77 -26.12 -6.29
CA ASN A 256 -20.06 -26.15 -7.57
C ASN A 256 -19.83 -24.72 -8.10
N PRO A 257 -18.62 -24.19 -7.97
CA PRO A 257 -18.28 -22.86 -8.46
C PRO A 257 -18.63 -22.61 -9.93
N LYS A 258 -18.43 -23.59 -10.81
CA LYS A 258 -18.68 -23.44 -12.25
C LYS A 258 -20.13 -23.24 -12.61
N THR A 259 -21.06 -23.81 -11.83
CA THR A 259 -22.50 -23.69 -12.09
C THR A 259 -23.16 -22.60 -11.25
N GLN A 260 -22.44 -22.08 -10.26
CA GLN A 260 -22.94 -20.99 -9.42
C GLN A 260 -23.14 -19.73 -10.23
N SER A 261 -24.34 -19.18 -10.17
CA SER A 261 -24.59 -17.82 -10.64
C SER A 261 -24.20 -16.81 -9.57
N ILE A 262 -23.33 -15.88 -9.93
CA ILE A 262 -22.91 -14.79 -9.07
C ILE A 262 -23.60 -13.53 -9.58
N HIS A 263 -24.37 -12.90 -8.70
CA HIS A 263 -25.06 -11.66 -8.99
C HIS A 263 -24.14 -10.47 -8.76
N PHE A 264 -23.98 -9.62 -9.77
CA PHE A 264 -23.24 -8.36 -9.73
C PHE A 264 -24.24 -7.20 -9.83
N GLU A 265 -24.12 -6.22 -8.97
CA GLU A 265 -24.98 -5.04 -8.94
C GLU A 265 -24.18 -3.78 -8.65
N TRP A 266 -24.58 -2.66 -9.26
CA TRP A 266 -24.01 -1.33 -9.08
C TRP A 266 -25.06 -0.25 -9.17
N LYS A 267 -24.77 0.94 -8.67
CA LYS A 267 -25.67 2.08 -8.76
C LYS A 267 -25.70 2.65 -10.19
N PRO A 268 -26.87 3.13 -10.64
CA PRO A 268 -26.98 3.77 -11.94
C PRO A 268 -26.15 5.06 -12.00
N VAL A 269 -25.46 5.27 -13.11
CA VAL A 269 -24.71 6.49 -13.39
C VAL A 269 -25.56 7.39 -14.28
N PRO A 270 -25.75 8.67 -13.92
CA PRO A 270 -26.47 9.61 -14.77
C PRO A 270 -25.87 9.67 -16.19
N ASN A 271 -26.73 9.64 -17.21
CA ASN A 271 -26.36 9.66 -18.64
C ASN A 271 -25.66 8.39 -19.16
N ALA A 272 -25.34 7.40 -18.35
CA ALA A 272 -24.89 6.11 -18.83
C ALA A 272 -26.07 5.35 -19.46
N VAL A 273 -25.86 4.75 -20.63
CA VAL A 273 -26.86 3.94 -21.34
C VAL A 273 -26.51 2.45 -21.33
N THR A 274 -25.21 2.13 -21.20
CA THR A 274 -24.71 0.77 -21.09
C THR A 274 -23.54 0.71 -20.13
N TYR A 275 -23.21 -0.49 -19.68
CA TYR A 275 -22.11 -0.75 -18.78
C TYR A 275 -21.27 -1.92 -19.29
N THR A 276 -20.03 -1.98 -18.86
CA THR A 276 -19.15 -3.12 -19.09
C THR A 276 -18.69 -3.63 -17.73
N LEU A 277 -19.18 -4.80 -17.31
CA LEU A 277 -18.69 -5.53 -16.14
C LEU A 277 -17.41 -6.26 -16.54
N ARG A 278 -16.33 -6.10 -15.75
CA ARG A 278 -15.07 -6.83 -15.92
C ARG A 278 -14.77 -7.63 -14.66
N ILE A 279 -14.30 -8.86 -14.85
CA ILE A 279 -13.86 -9.75 -13.77
C ILE A 279 -12.44 -10.20 -14.10
N SER A 280 -11.54 -10.08 -13.14
CA SER A 280 -10.12 -10.36 -13.29
C SER A 280 -9.57 -11.16 -12.10
N THR A 281 -8.47 -11.88 -12.30
CA THR A 281 -7.69 -12.49 -11.21
C THR A 281 -6.61 -11.56 -10.64
N THR A 282 -6.44 -10.37 -11.23
CA THR A 282 -5.47 -9.35 -10.77
C THR A 282 -6.17 -8.03 -10.48
N THR A 283 -5.69 -7.29 -9.48
CA THR A 283 -6.24 -5.97 -9.10
C THR A 283 -6.13 -4.94 -10.21
N MET A 284 -5.21 -5.13 -11.14
CA MET A 284 -4.94 -4.19 -12.23
C MET A 284 -5.66 -4.58 -13.53
N PHE A 285 -6.50 -5.63 -13.51
CA PHE A 285 -7.29 -6.11 -14.64
C PHE A 285 -6.46 -6.50 -15.88
N THR A 286 -5.22 -6.89 -15.70
CA THR A 286 -4.35 -7.39 -16.76
C THR A 286 -4.69 -8.84 -17.17
N LYS A 287 -5.36 -9.61 -16.29
CA LYS A 287 -5.80 -10.98 -16.54
C LYS A 287 -7.30 -11.10 -16.42
N LEU A 288 -8.01 -10.60 -17.44
CA LEU A 288 -9.46 -10.67 -17.49
C LEU A 288 -9.95 -12.12 -17.62
N VAL A 289 -10.91 -12.50 -16.78
CA VAL A 289 -11.61 -13.78 -16.84
C VAL A 289 -12.93 -13.61 -17.58
N ARG A 290 -13.63 -12.50 -17.37
CA ARG A 290 -14.88 -12.13 -18.05
C ARG A 290 -14.91 -10.65 -18.34
N GLN A 291 -15.53 -10.33 -19.46
CA GLN A 291 -15.92 -8.97 -19.82
C GLN A 291 -17.33 -9.06 -20.43
N VAL A 292 -18.29 -8.44 -19.76
CA VAL A 292 -19.72 -8.60 -20.10
C VAL A 292 -20.32 -7.22 -20.35
N PRO A 293 -20.85 -6.94 -21.57
CA PRO A 293 -21.65 -5.75 -21.83
C PRO A 293 -23.03 -5.92 -21.18
N VAL A 294 -23.52 -4.88 -20.49
CA VAL A 294 -24.76 -4.90 -19.73
C VAL A 294 -25.56 -3.64 -20.02
N SER A 295 -26.84 -3.76 -20.30
CA SER A 295 -27.73 -2.62 -20.55
C SER A 295 -28.39 -2.09 -19.26
N GLY A 296 -28.35 -2.86 -18.18
CA GLY A 296 -28.89 -2.49 -16.86
C GLY A 296 -27.77 -2.26 -15.84
N THR A 297 -28.15 -2.21 -14.59
CA THR A 297 -27.22 -2.01 -13.44
C THR A 297 -26.91 -3.30 -12.70
N SER A 298 -27.21 -4.46 -13.29
CA SER A 298 -26.89 -5.77 -12.72
C SER A 298 -26.62 -6.80 -13.80
N ALA A 299 -25.87 -7.84 -13.43
CA ALA A 299 -25.59 -8.98 -14.30
C ALA A 299 -25.35 -10.24 -13.47
N ASP A 300 -25.77 -11.38 -14.02
CA ASP A 300 -25.49 -12.69 -13.46
C ASP A 300 -24.40 -13.39 -14.26
N VAL A 301 -23.34 -13.85 -13.59
CA VAL A 301 -22.20 -14.51 -14.24
C VAL A 301 -21.99 -15.90 -13.66
N THR A 302 -21.85 -16.88 -14.55
CA THR A 302 -21.52 -18.27 -14.24
C THR A 302 -20.19 -18.68 -14.85
N GLY A 303 -19.70 -19.88 -14.53
CA GLY A 303 -18.50 -20.47 -15.17
C GLY A 303 -17.20 -19.94 -14.60
N LEU A 304 -17.18 -19.47 -13.36
CA LEU A 304 -15.97 -19.16 -12.63
C LEU A 304 -15.48 -20.37 -11.85
N ASP A 305 -14.17 -20.58 -11.80
CA ASP A 305 -13.54 -21.59 -10.94
C ASP A 305 -13.43 -21.10 -9.49
N ALA A 306 -13.16 -21.98 -8.53
CA ALA A 306 -12.83 -21.55 -7.18
C ALA A 306 -11.54 -20.69 -7.20
N GLY A 307 -11.55 -19.53 -6.53
CA GLY A 307 -10.43 -18.61 -6.51
C GLY A 307 -10.79 -17.21 -6.06
N ASP A 308 -9.79 -16.34 -6.06
CA ASP A 308 -9.92 -14.91 -5.75
C ASP A 308 -10.14 -14.14 -7.05
N TYR A 309 -11.07 -13.21 -7.04
CA TYR A 309 -11.44 -12.37 -8.17
C TYR A 309 -11.56 -10.92 -7.77
N PHE A 310 -11.27 -10.05 -8.73
CA PHE A 310 -11.54 -8.61 -8.67
C PHE A 310 -12.55 -8.27 -9.76
N TRP A 311 -13.44 -7.35 -9.47
CA TRP A 311 -14.40 -6.89 -10.46
C TRP A 311 -14.57 -5.39 -10.40
N ASP A 312 -14.84 -4.81 -11.55
CA ASP A 312 -15.16 -3.41 -11.73
C ASP A 312 -16.20 -3.23 -12.84
N VAL A 313 -16.72 -2.02 -12.95
CA VAL A 313 -17.71 -1.65 -13.97
C VAL A 313 -17.31 -0.31 -14.61
N ILE A 314 -17.48 -0.22 -15.91
CA ILE A 314 -17.29 0.98 -16.70
C ILE A 314 -18.64 1.37 -17.29
N GLY A 315 -19.09 2.62 -17.10
CA GLY A 315 -20.28 3.18 -17.73
C GLY A 315 -19.97 3.71 -19.13
N THR A 316 -20.95 3.67 -20.05
CA THR A 316 -20.82 4.23 -21.40
C THR A 316 -22.07 5.03 -21.73
N ASP A 317 -21.92 6.24 -22.25
CA ASP A 317 -23.01 7.12 -22.67
C ASP A 317 -23.50 6.84 -24.11
N ALA A 318 -24.53 7.59 -24.53
CA ALA A 318 -25.06 7.49 -25.87
C ALA A 318 -24.07 7.90 -26.99
N LYS A 319 -23.05 8.69 -26.65
CA LYS A 319 -21.98 9.10 -27.56
C LYS A 319 -20.79 8.13 -27.58
N LYS A 320 -20.92 6.98 -26.90
CA LYS A 320 -19.86 5.98 -26.72
C LYS A 320 -18.65 6.48 -25.90
N GLN A 321 -18.82 7.54 -25.11
CA GLN A 321 -17.82 7.96 -24.16
C GLN A 321 -17.90 7.09 -22.91
N THR A 322 -16.76 6.66 -22.40
CA THR A 322 -16.71 5.78 -21.22
C THR A 322 -16.31 6.57 -19.97
N SER A 323 -16.87 6.14 -18.84
CA SER A 323 -16.39 6.57 -17.53
C SER A 323 -14.98 6.03 -17.24
N ALA A 324 -14.35 6.53 -16.19
CA ALA A 324 -13.29 5.77 -15.54
C ALA A 324 -13.89 4.46 -14.98
N PRO A 325 -13.06 3.40 -14.82
CA PRO A 325 -13.49 2.21 -14.09
C PRO A 325 -13.89 2.55 -12.65
N SER A 326 -14.85 1.82 -12.10
CA SER A 326 -15.14 1.89 -10.66
C SER A 326 -13.93 1.48 -9.81
N GLU A 327 -13.92 1.83 -8.54
CA GLU A 327 -13.02 1.20 -7.57
C GLU A 327 -13.28 -0.31 -7.56
N PRO A 328 -12.22 -1.13 -7.69
CA PRO A 328 -12.40 -2.57 -7.80
C PRO A 328 -12.78 -3.20 -6.46
N PHE A 329 -13.79 -4.06 -6.47
CA PHE A 329 -14.12 -4.92 -5.35
C PHE A 329 -13.50 -6.30 -5.54
N LYS A 330 -13.13 -6.93 -4.43
CA LYS A 330 -12.64 -8.31 -4.38
C LYS A 330 -13.74 -9.22 -3.85
N PHE A 331 -13.88 -10.42 -4.44
CA PHE A 331 -14.60 -11.52 -3.85
C PHE A 331 -13.81 -12.83 -3.97
N ALA A 332 -14.13 -13.80 -3.14
CA ALA A 332 -13.52 -15.11 -3.18
C ALA A 332 -14.59 -16.18 -3.37
N LEU A 333 -14.42 -17.05 -4.36
CA LEU A 333 -15.33 -18.13 -4.67
C LEU A 333 -14.77 -19.46 -4.18
N PHE A 334 -15.50 -20.13 -3.30
CA PHE A 334 -15.07 -21.38 -2.66
C PHE A 334 -15.99 -22.52 -3.03
N ALA A 335 -15.40 -23.69 -3.35
CA ALA A 335 -16.14 -24.92 -3.46
C ALA A 335 -16.46 -25.46 -2.06
N GLN A 336 -17.72 -25.80 -1.82
CA GLN A 336 -18.12 -26.51 -0.60
C GLN A 336 -17.54 -27.93 -0.66
N GLY A 337 -16.46 -28.19 0.06
CA GLY A 337 -15.88 -29.53 0.21
C GLY A 337 -16.67 -30.39 1.19
N LYS A 338 -16.59 -31.72 1.07
CA LYS A 338 -16.94 -32.63 2.16
C LYS A 338 -16.10 -32.20 3.37
N ALA A 339 -16.76 -31.98 4.51
CA ALA A 339 -16.22 -31.40 5.74
C ALA A 339 -14.76 -31.82 6.03
N GLN A 340 -13.84 -31.07 5.53
CA GLN A 340 -12.43 -31.14 5.92
C GLN A 340 -12.28 -30.05 6.98
N GLU A 341 -11.99 -30.45 8.21
CA GLU A 341 -11.76 -29.47 9.27
C GLU A 341 -10.64 -28.53 8.86
N MET A 342 -10.93 -27.24 8.88
CA MET A 342 -9.94 -26.19 8.68
C MET A 342 -9.27 -25.86 10.01
N ALA A 343 -7.97 -25.66 10.00
CA ALA A 343 -7.28 -25.18 11.19
C ALA A 343 -7.64 -23.71 11.47
N LEU A 344 -8.30 -23.48 12.60
CA LEU A 344 -8.63 -22.17 13.13
C LEU A 344 -8.37 -22.14 14.64
N GLU A 345 -7.40 -21.35 15.06
CA GLU A 345 -7.00 -21.22 16.46
C GLU A 345 -7.13 -19.76 16.90
N ILE A 346 -7.75 -19.53 18.05
CA ILE A 346 -7.79 -18.24 18.72
C ILE A 346 -6.74 -18.27 19.81
N SER A 347 -5.69 -17.46 19.62
CA SER A 347 -4.54 -17.42 20.52
C SER A 347 -4.71 -16.40 21.66
N GLY A 348 -5.62 -15.44 21.51
CA GLY A 348 -5.89 -14.45 22.54
C GLY A 348 -7.06 -13.55 22.24
N THR A 349 -7.67 -13.07 23.33
CA THR A 349 -8.68 -12.01 23.30
C THR A 349 -8.36 -10.99 24.36
N SER A 350 -8.44 -9.72 24.04
CA SER A 350 -8.24 -8.61 24.98
C SER A 350 -9.30 -7.54 24.77
N LEU A 351 -9.60 -6.79 25.83
CA LEU A 351 -10.57 -5.71 25.79
C LEU A 351 -9.86 -4.37 25.96
N HIS A 352 -10.08 -3.47 25.01
CA HIS A 352 -9.56 -2.11 24.99
C HIS A 352 -10.73 -1.13 25.15
N GLY A 353 -11.09 -0.83 26.39
CA GLY A 353 -12.33 -0.11 26.69
C GLY A 353 -13.55 -0.95 26.30
N ARG A 354 -14.28 -0.55 25.26
CA ARG A 354 -15.46 -1.27 24.73
C ARG A 354 -15.18 -2.01 23.42
N VAL A 355 -13.95 -1.99 22.94
CA VAL A 355 -13.52 -2.67 21.71
C VAL A 355 -12.78 -3.96 22.07
N ALA A 356 -13.23 -5.08 21.53
CA ALA A 356 -12.56 -6.36 21.71
C ALA A 356 -11.53 -6.59 20.59
N GLU A 357 -10.33 -6.96 20.99
CA GLU A 357 -9.29 -7.43 20.11
C GLU A 357 -9.26 -8.97 20.11
N ILE A 358 -9.26 -9.57 18.93
CA ILE A 358 -9.18 -11.01 18.71
C ILE A 358 -7.94 -11.30 17.88
N VAL A 359 -7.08 -12.15 18.43
CA VAL A 359 -5.85 -12.60 17.78
C VAL A 359 -5.90 -14.10 17.58
N GLY A 360 -5.53 -14.56 16.40
CA GLY A 360 -5.54 -15.97 16.11
C GLY A 360 -4.75 -16.33 14.87
N ARG A 361 -4.83 -17.59 14.52
CA ARG A 361 -4.18 -18.17 13.35
C ARG A 361 -5.14 -19.08 12.59
N THR A 362 -5.06 -18.99 11.28
CA THR A 362 -5.80 -19.85 10.35
C THR A 362 -4.86 -20.44 9.29
N GLU A 363 -5.38 -21.24 8.37
CA GLU A 363 -4.61 -21.71 7.23
C GLU A 363 -4.27 -20.53 6.28
N PRO A 364 -3.06 -20.53 5.68
CA PRO A 364 -2.69 -19.53 4.68
C PRO A 364 -3.69 -19.46 3.52
N GLY A 365 -4.18 -18.25 3.23
CA GLY A 365 -5.14 -18.01 2.17
C GLY A 365 -6.59 -18.42 2.49
N ALA A 366 -6.91 -18.70 3.74
CA ALA A 366 -8.29 -18.87 4.21
C ALA A 366 -9.00 -17.51 4.30
N ALA A 367 -10.32 -17.51 4.15
CA ALA A 367 -11.18 -16.37 4.44
C ALA A 367 -11.76 -16.50 5.85
N LEU A 368 -11.83 -15.38 6.58
CA LEU A 368 -12.44 -15.32 7.91
C LEU A 368 -13.55 -14.26 7.93
N ILE A 369 -14.62 -14.60 8.64
CA ILE A 369 -15.74 -13.70 8.95
C ILE A 369 -15.87 -13.68 10.47
N ILE A 370 -15.91 -12.51 11.07
CA ILE A 370 -16.13 -12.32 12.51
C ILE A 370 -17.38 -11.46 12.68
N ASN A 371 -18.40 -12.01 13.36
CA ASN A 371 -19.72 -11.38 13.51
C ASN A 371 -20.32 -10.85 12.20
N GLY A 372 -20.17 -11.61 11.10
CA GLY A 372 -20.67 -11.22 9.79
C GLY A 372 -19.77 -10.24 9.01
N GLN A 373 -18.67 -9.77 9.60
CA GLN A 373 -17.72 -8.86 8.95
C GLN A 373 -16.47 -9.62 8.46
N PRO A 374 -16.04 -9.43 7.21
CA PRO A 374 -14.85 -10.08 6.69
C PRO A 374 -13.58 -9.52 7.31
N VAL A 375 -12.61 -10.39 7.61
CA VAL A 375 -11.29 -10.00 8.10
C VAL A 375 -10.36 -9.73 6.94
N ALA A 376 -10.02 -8.45 6.73
CA ALA A 376 -9.23 -8.01 5.58
C ALA A 376 -7.73 -8.36 5.71
N ASN A 377 -7.20 -8.39 6.93
CA ASN A 377 -5.76 -8.52 7.19
C ASN A 377 -5.43 -9.88 7.77
N ILE A 378 -5.26 -10.88 6.90
CA ILE A 378 -4.68 -12.18 7.24
C ILE A 378 -3.28 -12.22 6.61
N THR A 379 -2.25 -12.47 7.43
CA THR A 379 -0.87 -12.56 6.94
C THR A 379 -0.67 -13.79 6.06
N THR A 380 0.43 -13.82 5.30
CA THR A 380 0.81 -14.98 4.48
C THR A 380 0.98 -16.26 5.29
N ASP A 381 1.28 -16.14 6.60
CA ASP A 381 1.43 -17.27 7.53
C ASP A 381 0.10 -17.66 8.21
N GLY A 382 -1.00 -16.98 7.85
CA GLY A 382 -2.33 -17.24 8.39
C GLY A 382 -2.63 -16.54 9.72
N ASN A 383 -1.75 -15.68 10.25
CA ASN A 383 -2.05 -14.93 11.46
C ASN A 383 -3.02 -13.79 11.17
N PHE A 384 -3.95 -13.54 12.10
CA PHE A 384 -4.88 -12.42 11.98
C PHE A 384 -5.06 -11.70 13.31
N ARG A 385 -5.42 -10.43 13.20
CA ARG A 385 -5.82 -9.56 14.30
C ARG A 385 -7.06 -8.79 13.86
N TYR A 386 -8.08 -8.83 14.69
CA TYR A 386 -9.36 -8.17 14.42
C TYR A 386 -9.81 -7.37 15.62
N PHE A 387 -10.36 -6.18 15.38
CA PHE A 387 -10.98 -5.32 16.39
C PHE A 387 -12.47 -5.22 16.08
N THR A 388 -13.30 -5.46 17.09
CA THR A 388 -14.76 -5.28 16.96
C THR A 388 -15.12 -3.80 16.89
N GLU A 389 -16.33 -3.51 16.49
CA GLU A 389 -16.95 -2.23 16.86
C GLU A 389 -17.10 -2.14 18.38
N ALA A 390 -17.38 -0.91 18.89
CA ALA A 390 -17.59 -0.72 20.33
C ALA A 390 -18.80 -1.53 20.79
N LEU A 391 -18.58 -2.44 21.72
CA LEU A 391 -19.61 -3.30 22.30
C LEU A 391 -20.32 -2.62 23.46
N GLU A 392 -21.60 -2.90 23.66
CA GLU A 392 -22.32 -2.44 24.83
C GLU A 392 -21.86 -3.18 26.10
N PRO A 393 -21.98 -2.58 27.31
CA PRO A 393 -21.70 -3.29 28.56
C PRO A 393 -22.53 -4.58 28.67
N GLY A 394 -21.88 -5.70 29.01
CA GLY A 394 -22.54 -6.99 29.12
C GLY A 394 -21.70 -8.13 28.54
N GLU A 395 -22.32 -9.31 28.47
CA GLU A 395 -21.70 -10.49 27.87
C GLU A 395 -22.02 -10.54 26.37
N HIS A 396 -20.98 -10.74 25.56
CA HIS A 396 -21.05 -10.82 24.10
C HIS A 396 -20.40 -12.12 23.62
N THR A 397 -21.09 -12.83 22.75
CA THR A 397 -20.52 -13.96 22.02
C THR A 397 -20.08 -13.52 20.63
N ILE A 398 -18.80 -13.63 20.35
CA ILE A 398 -18.22 -13.33 19.06
C ILE A 398 -18.08 -14.63 18.28
N VAL A 399 -18.72 -14.70 17.12
CA VAL A 399 -18.71 -15.86 16.24
C VAL A 399 -17.66 -15.64 15.14
N ILE A 400 -16.72 -16.57 15.03
CA ILE A 400 -15.66 -16.58 14.05
C ILE A 400 -15.88 -17.77 13.12
N VAL A 401 -16.07 -17.50 11.83
CA VAL A 401 -16.24 -18.53 10.81
C VAL A 401 -15.10 -18.42 9.82
N GLY A 402 -14.42 -19.51 9.57
CA GLY A 402 -13.36 -19.59 8.58
C GLY A 402 -13.65 -20.61 7.50
N GLN A 403 -13.10 -20.36 6.31
CA GLN A 403 -13.13 -21.30 5.21
C GLN A 403 -11.83 -21.27 4.43
N ASN A 404 -11.27 -22.44 4.14
CA ASN A 404 -10.08 -22.57 3.31
C ASN A 404 -10.45 -22.72 1.81
N ARG A 405 -9.45 -22.61 0.93
CA ARG A 405 -9.64 -22.73 -0.53
C ARG A 405 -10.13 -24.11 -0.99
N ARG A 406 -10.07 -25.11 -0.14
CA ARG A 406 -10.50 -26.50 -0.42
C ARG A 406 -11.93 -26.77 0.06
N GLY A 407 -12.62 -25.74 0.59
CA GLY A 407 -13.98 -25.85 1.11
C GLY A 407 -14.07 -26.36 2.55
N GLY A 408 -12.95 -26.57 3.24
CA GLY A 408 -12.93 -26.85 4.67
C GLY A 408 -13.40 -25.65 5.46
N THR A 409 -14.24 -25.87 6.46
CA THR A 409 -14.79 -24.81 7.33
C THR A 409 -14.41 -25.03 8.78
N ALA A 410 -14.29 -23.94 9.52
CA ALA A 410 -14.16 -23.96 10.98
C ALA A 410 -15.03 -22.86 11.58
N LYS A 411 -15.63 -23.15 12.74
CA LYS A 411 -16.39 -22.18 13.53
C LYS A 411 -15.83 -22.16 14.95
N LYS A 412 -15.57 -20.97 15.48
CA LYS A 412 -15.21 -20.74 16.88
C LYS A 412 -16.11 -19.67 17.46
N GLU A 413 -16.40 -19.80 18.75
CA GLU A 413 -17.16 -18.84 19.52
C GLU A 413 -16.32 -18.38 20.71
N VAL A 414 -16.28 -17.10 20.94
CA VAL A 414 -15.51 -16.47 22.02
C VAL A 414 -16.45 -15.58 22.82
N SER A 415 -16.57 -15.84 24.12
CA SER A 415 -17.35 -14.99 25.01
C SER A 415 -16.48 -13.91 25.64
N ILE A 416 -16.95 -12.67 25.59
CA ILE A 416 -16.27 -11.49 26.14
C ILE A 416 -17.25 -10.76 27.03
N VAL A 417 -16.81 -10.33 28.22
CA VAL A 417 -17.61 -9.54 29.15
C VAL A 417 -17.07 -8.11 29.14
N VAL A 418 -17.91 -7.17 28.71
CA VAL A 418 -17.62 -5.73 28.74
C VAL A 418 -18.08 -5.16 30.08
N PRO A 419 -17.20 -4.60 30.93
CA PRO A 419 -17.58 -4.01 32.20
C PRO A 419 -18.47 -2.77 32.00
N LYS A 420 -19.30 -2.51 33.04
CA LYS A 420 -20.17 -1.34 33.08
C LYS A 420 -19.41 -0.04 33.30
#